data_0026bd558a9241083d03b796d3258e33
#
_entry.id   0026bd558a9241083d03b796d3258e33
#
_cell.length_a   1.000
_cell.length_b   1.000
_cell.length_c   1.000
_cell.angle_alpha   90.00
_cell.angle_beta   90.00
_cell.angle_gamma   90.00
#
_symmetry.space_group_name_H-M   'P 1'
#
loop_
_entity.id
_entity.type
_entity.pdbx_description
1 polymer ?
#
loop_
_entity_poly.entity_id
_entity_poly.type
_entity_poly.pdbx_seq_one_letter_code
_entity_poly.pdbx_strand_id
1 'polypeptide(L)'
;MFSGIVEEMATVVAIKHDKENIDFTLSCSFVDELSIDQSVAHNGVCLTVVEIKDGTYTVTAMKETLDRSNLGLLKVGDKVNVERSMVMNGRLDGHIVQGHVDETAKCIAMKDADGSTYFTFEYELNKEMARKGYFTVDKGSVTVNGVSLTVCEPTDN
;
A
#
# COMPACT_ATOMS: atom_id res chain seq x y z
N MET A 1 11.27 0.41 4.24
CA MET A 1 10.87 1.85 4.39
C MET A 1 10.59 2.42 3.02
N PHE A 2 9.53 3.21 2.89
CA PHE A 2 9.00 3.77 1.65
C PHE A 2 8.73 5.27 1.83
N SER A 3 8.37 5.95 0.77
CA SER A 3 8.09 7.39 0.78
C SER A 3 6.60 7.71 0.53
N GLY A 4 5.83 6.73 0.05
CA GLY A 4 4.46 6.95 -0.41
C GLY A 4 4.40 7.58 -1.80
N ILE A 5 5.46 7.46 -2.57
CA ILE A 5 5.52 7.87 -3.98
C ILE A 5 5.47 6.60 -4.83
N VAL A 6 4.31 6.32 -5.39
CA VAL A 6 4.09 5.16 -6.26
C VAL A 6 4.92 5.29 -7.53
N GLU A 7 5.72 4.26 -7.83
CA GLU A 7 6.54 4.25 -9.05
C GLU A 7 5.73 3.78 -10.26
N GLU A 8 4.86 2.78 -10.06
CA GLU A 8 4.11 2.15 -11.15
C GLU A 8 2.87 1.42 -10.61
N MET A 9 1.97 1.02 -11.50
CA MET A 9 0.90 0.07 -11.22
C MET A 9 1.27 -1.30 -11.80
N ALA A 10 1.71 -2.22 -10.94
CA ALA A 10 1.95 -3.61 -11.31
C ALA A 10 0.63 -4.34 -11.64
N THR A 11 0.71 -5.38 -12.45
CA THR A 11 -0.44 -6.25 -12.77
C THR A 11 -0.32 -7.56 -12.02
N VAL A 12 -1.38 -7.99 -11.33
CA VAL A 12 -1.46 -9.34 -10.75
C VAL A 12 -1.63 -10.35 -11.87
N VAL A 13 -0.64 -11.23 -12.06
CA VAL A 13 -0.66 -12.25 -13.13
C VAL A 13 -1.03 -13.64 -12.62
N ALA A 14 -0.79 -13.92 -11.34
CA ALA A 14 -1.25 -15.15 -10.70
C ALA A 14 -1.49 -14.94 -9.19
N ILE A 15 -2.37 -15.73 -8.64
CA ILE A 15 -2.67 -15.80 -7.20
C ILE A 15 -2.68 -17.27 -6.80
N LYS A 16 -1.92 -17.60 -5.76
CA LYS A 16 -1.88 -18.96 -5.21
C LYS A 16 -2.14 -18.92 -3.71
N HIS A 17 -3.12 -19.67 -3.26
CA HIS A 17 -3.39 -19.85 -1.84
C HIS A 17 -2.52 -20.95 -1.25
N ASP A 18 -1.83 -20.65 -0.17
CA ASP A 18 -1.10 -21.62 0.65
C ASP A 18 -1.53 -21.49 2.11
N LYS A 19 -2.45 -22.35 2.53
CA LYS A 19 -3.11 -22.32 3.85
C LYS A 19 -3.80 -20.98 4.08
N GLU A 20 -3.34 -20.20 5.05
CA GLU A 20 -3.87 -18.86 5.38
C GLU A 20 -3.11 -17.73 4.65
N ASN A 21 -2.05 -18.06 3.91
CA ASN A 21 -1.25 -17.10 3.16
C ASN A 21 -1.68 -17.05 1.69
N ILE A 22 -1.35 -15.97 1.02
CA ILE A 22 -1.57 -15.82 -0.43
C ILE A 22 -0.25 -15.37 -1.06
N ASP A 23 0.18 -16.11 -2.08
CA ASP A 23 1.26 -15.72 -2.96
C ASP A 23 0.67 -14.93 -4.13
N PHE A 24 1.15 -13.72 -4.34
CA PHE A 24 0.84 -12.88 -5.48
C PHE A 24 2.03 -12.85 -6.42
N THR A 25 1.81 -13.24 -7.68
CA THR A 25 2.79 -13.05 -8.75
C THR A 25 2.38 -11.83 -9.56
N LEU A 26 3.32 -10.89 -9.71
CA LEU A 26 3.06 -9.59 -10.35
C LEU A 26 4.06 -9.33 -11.48
N SER A 27 3.64 -8.51 -12.45
CA SER A 27 4.50 -7.96 -13.49
C SER A 27 4.53 -6.45 -13.41
N CYS A 28 5.71 -5.86 -13.59
CA CYS A 28 5.95 -4.43 -13.69
C CYS A 28 7.21 -4.16 -14.52
N SER A 29 7.51 -2.91 -14.85
CA SER A 29 8.64 -2.57 -15.73
C SER A 29 10.00 -2.79 -15.08
N PHE A 30 10.09 -2.73 -13.74
CA PHE A 30 11.35 -2.83 -12.99
C PHE A 30 11.62 -4.22 -12.39
N VAL A 31 10.96 -5.29 -12.87
CA VAL A 31 11.18 -6.66 -12.35
C VAL A 31 12.65 -7.06 -12.41
N ASP A 32 13.35 -6.72 -13.48
CA ASP A 32 14.77 -7.06 -13.68
C ASP A 32 15.72 -6.29 -12.73
N GLU A 33 15.22 -5.26 -12.07
CA GLU A 33 15.97 -4.49 -11.08
C GLU A 33 15.72 -4.96 -9.64
N LEU A 34 14.79 -5.92 -9.44
CA LEU A 34 14.49 -6.50 -8.13
C LEU A 34 15.49 -7.57 -7.74
N SER A 35 15.56 -7.84 -6.45
CA SER A 35 16.34 -8.94 -5.87
C SER A 35 15.47 -9.73 -4.90
N ILE A 36 15.76 -11.01 -4.75
CA ILE A 36 15.19 -11.83 -3.67
C ILE A 36 15.51 -11.17 -2.33
N ASP A 37 14.60 -11.25 -1.38
CA ASP A 37 14.63 -10.61 -0.06
C ASP A 37 14.49 -9.07 -0.07
N GLN A 38 14.32 -8.46 -1.24
CA GLN A 38 14.01 -7.04 -1.33
C GLN A 38 12.56 -6.75 -0.89
N SER A 39 12.36 -5.62 -0.19
CA SER A 39 11.04 -5.13 0.15
C SER A 39 10.47 -4.25 -0.95
N VAL A 40 9.21 -4.51 -1.32
CA VAL A 40 8.40 -3.70 -2.24
C VAL A 40 7.06 -3.43 -1.58
N ALA A 41 6.56 -2.20 -1.64
CA ALA A 41 5.21 -1.87 -1.17
C ALA A 41 4.17 -2.18 -2.26
N HIS A 42 3.06 -2.81 -1.86
CA HIS A 42 1.93 -3.17 -2.71
C HIS A 42 0.66 -2.55 -2.13
N ASN A 43 0.08 -1.54 -2.79
CA ASN A 43 -0.96 -0.70 -2.20
C ASN A 43 -0.58 -0.21 -0.79
N GLY A 44 0.70 0.12 -0.58
CA GLY A 44 1.23 0.55 0.72
C GLY A 44 1.63 -0.58 1.67
N VAL A 45 1.37 -1.84 1.34
CA VAL A 45 1.77 -3.00 2.14
C VAL A 45 3.17 -3.45 1.78
N CYS A 46 4.09 -3.44 2.75
CA CYS A 46 5.44 -3.96 2.60
C CYS A 46 5.42 -5.49 2.50
N LEU A 47 5.84 -6.02 1.36
CA LEU A 47 6.03 -7.46 1.16
C LEU A 47 7.44 -7.73 0.63
N THR A 48 7.95 -8.91 0.96
CA THR A 48 9.28 -9.34 0.55
C THR A 48 9.20 -10.17 -0.74
N VAL A 49 10.07 -9.88 -1.69
CA VAL A 49 10.21 -10.66 -2.93
C VAL A 49 10.78 -12.04 -2.60
N VAL A 50 10.04 -13.09 -2.94
CA VAL A 50 10.43 -14.48 -2.68
C VAL A 50 10.82 -15.25 -3.93
N GLU A 51 10.39 -14.82 -5.11
CA GLU A 51 10.76 -15.42 -6.39
C GLU A 51 10.79 -14.33 -7.47
N ILE A 52 11.73 -14.46 -8.43
CA ILE A 52 11.77 -13.68 -9.66
C ILE A 52 11.95 -14.67 -10.81
N LYS A 53 11.00 -14.65 -11.75
CA LYS A 53 10.99 -15.60 -12.86
C LYS A 53 10.19 -15.08 -14.05
N ASP A 54 10.71 -15.30 -15.27
CA ASP A 54 10.02 -15.04 -16.53
C ASP A 54 9.40 -13.62 -16.64
N GLY A 55 10.13 -12.58 -16.17
CA GLY A 55 9.68 -11.20 -16.20
C GLY A 55 8.57 -10.88 -15.16
N THR A 56 8.43 -11.72 -14.14
CA THR A 56 7.52 -11.54 -13.00
C THR A 56 8.25 -11.72 -11.68
N TYR A 57 7.63 -11.23 -10.60
CA TYR A 57 8.11 -11.51 -9.25
C TYR A 57 6.94 -11.97 -8.36
N THR A 58 7.25 -12.73 -7.33
CA THR A 58 6.27 -13.24 -6.36
C THR A 58 6.56 -12.71 -4.98
N VAL A 59 5.49 -12.33 -4.28
CA VAL A 59 5.49 -11.93 -2.86
C VAL A 59 4.44 -12.72 -2.11
N THR A 60 4.68 -12.98 -0.81
CA THR A 60 3.73 -13.70 0.04
C THR A 60 3.10 -12.74 1.07
N ALA A 61 1.78 -12.66 1.09
CA ALA A 61 1.03 -11.97 2.13
C ALA A 61 0.52 -12.97 3.18
N MET A 62 0.89 -12.72 4.43
CA MET A 62 0.43 -13.53 5.57
C MET A 62 -0.99 -13.14 5.97
N LYS A 63 -1.68 -14.03 6.69
CA LYS A 63 -3.06 -13.81 7.16
C LYS A 63 -3.26 -12.45 7.83
N GLU A 64 -2.41 -12.08 8.77
CA GLU A 64 -2.53 -10.78 9.47
C GLU A 64 -2.50 -9.59 8.49
N THR A 65 -1.63 -9.65 7.48
CA THR A 65 -1.54 -8.64 6.43
C THR A 65 -2.81 -8.59 5.59
N LEU A 66 -3.36 -9.76 5.25
CA LEU A 66 -4.61 -9.86 4.48
C LEU A 66 -5.82 -9.34 5.28
N ASP A 67 -5.85 -9.58 6.59
CA ASP A 67 -6.93 -9.13 7.48
C ASP A 67 -6.94 -7.59 7.66
N ARG A 68 -5.78 -6.92 7.53
CA ARG A 68 -5.63 -5.47 7.71
C ARG A 68 -5.62 -4.66 6.43
N SER A 69 -5.52 -5.31 5.27
CA SER A 69 -5.32 -4.64 3.99
C SER A 69 -6.35 -5.07 2.95
N ASN A 70 -6.36 -4.39 1.82
CA ASN A 70 -7.21 -4.74 0.70
C ASN A 70 -6.62 -5.81 -0.23
N LEU A 71 -5.44 -6.36 0.09
CA LEU A 71 -4.77 -7.33 -0.78
C LEU A 71 -5.57 -8.62 -0.96
N GLY A 72 -6.32 -9.05 0.07
CA GLY A 72 -7.18 -10.22 0.00
C GLY A 72 -8.34 -10.10 -1.00
N LEU A 73 -8.65 -8.90 -1.49
CA LEU A 73 -9.69 -8.65 -2.48
C LEU A 73 -9.17 -8.72 -3.93
N LEU A 74 -7.87 -8.79 -4.13
CA LEU A 74 -7.24 -8.76 -5.45
C LEU A 74 -7.57 -10.00 -6.27
N LYS A 75 -7.67 -9.79 -7.57
CA LYS A 75 -7.89 -10.83 -8.59
C LYS A 75 -6.83 -10.75 -9.66
N VAL A 76 -6.65 -11.83 -10.38
CA VAL A 76 -5.79 -11.84 -11.58
C VAL A 76 -6.29 -10.79 -12.57
N GLY A 77 -5.38 -9.96 -13.05
CA GLY A 77 -5.65 -8.81 -13.92
C GLY A 77 -5.78 -7.47 -13.19
N ASP A 78 -5.94 -7.46 -11.88
CA ASP A 78 -6.03 -6.22 -11.09
C ASP A 78 -4.69 -5.46 -11.10
N LYS A 79 -4.79 -4.15 -10.92
CA LYS A 79 -3.65 -3.25 -10.80
C LYS A 79 -3.36 -2.96 -9.33
N VAL A 80 -2.07 -2.94 -9.00
CA VAL A 80 -1.56 -2.71 -7.64
C VAL A 80 -0.51 -1.62 -7.70
N ASN A 81 -0.66 -0.58 -6.91
CA ASN A 81 0.36 0.45 -6.76
C ASN A 81 1.61 -0.17 -6.14
N VAL A 82 2.75 0.02 -6.79
CA VAL A 82 4.04 -0.51 -6.29
C VAL A 82 5.07 0.59 -6.11
N GLU A 83 5.85 0.45 -5.05
CA GLU A 83 6.98 1.31 -4.72
C GLU A 83 8.10 0.43 -4.16
N ARG A 84 9.32 0.57 -4.70
CA ARG A 84 10.51 -0.08 -4.15
C ARG A 84 10.94 0.60 -2.85
N SER A 85 11.63 -0.12 -1.98
CA SER A 85 12.18 0.46 -0.76
C SER A 85 13.16 1.60 -1.07
N MET A 86 13.13 2.65 -0.23
CA MET A 86 13.99 3.82 -0.34
C MET A 86 15.47 3.41 -0.31
N VAL A 87 16.27 4.06 -1.15
CA VAL A 87 17.73 3.93 -1.11
C VAL A 87 18.32 4.92 -0.11
N MET A 88 19.43 4.55 0.53
CA MET A 88 20.21 5.47 1.33
C MET A 88 20.75 6.58 0.42
N ASN A 89 20.67 7.81 0.87
CA ASN A 89 21.00 9.04 0.11
C ASN A 89 19.99 9.40 -1.01
N GLY A 90 18.83 8.72 -1.09
CA GLY A 90 17.71 9.12 -1.93
C GLY A 90 16.98 10.35 -1.36
N ARG A 91 16.13 10.96 -2.19
CA ARG A 91 15.22 12.03 -1.74
C ARG A 91 14.01 11.42 -1.05
N LEU A 92 13.44 12.14 -0.09
CA LEU A 92 12.17 11.83 0.54
C LEU A 92 11.14 12.84 0.05
N ASP A 93 10.48 12.53 -1.07
CA ASP A 93 9.52 13.44 -1.70
C ASP A 93 8.09 13.30 -1.15
N GLY A 94 7.79 12.25 -0.36
CA GLY A 94 6.55 12.05 0.39
C GLY A 94 6.78 12.19 1.89
N HIS A 95 6.50 11.12 2.64
CA HIS A 95 6.80 11.03 4.07
C HIS A 95 7.36 9.64 4.42
N ILE A 96 7.82 9.44 5.64
CA ILE A 96 8.36 8.14 6.06
C ILE A 96 7.21 7.15 6.24
N VAL A 97 7.18 6.12 5.38
CA VAL A 97 6.16 5.06 5.34
C VAL A 97 6.84 3.73 5.67
N GLN A 98 6.33 3.03 6.68
CA GLN A 98 6.86 1.71 7.06
C GLN A 98 6.35 0.60 6.13
N GLY A 99 5.13 0.74 5.62
CA GLY A 99 4.44 -0.27 4.84
C GLY A 99 3.67 -1.29 5.71
N HIS A 100 3.45 -0.97 6.97
CA HIS A 100 2.60 -1.74 7.88
C HIS A 100 1.23 -1.07 7.95
N VAL A 101 0.29 -1.61 7.19
CA VAL A 101 -1.06 -1.05 7.08
C VAL A 101 -1.82 -1.24 8.38
N ASP A 102 -2.44 -0.19 8.87
CA ASP A 102 -3.18 -0.18 10.13
C ASP A 102 -4.57 -0.81 9.93
N GLU A 103 -5.29 -0.35 8.90
CA GLU A 103 -6.64 -0.79 8.58
C GLU A 103 -7.05 -0.44 7.14
N THR A 104 -8.24 -0.87 6.75
CA THR A 104 -8.88 -0.47 5.49
C THR A 104 -9.86 0.66 5.73
N ALA A 105 -10.03 1.52 4.72
CA ALA A 105 -11.01 2.59 4.71
C ALA A 105 -11.88 2.51 3.45
N LYS A 106 -13.09 3.04 3.52
CA LYS A 106 -14.00 3.14 2.38
C LYS A 106 -13.97 4.55 1.81
N CYS A 107 -13.66 4.69 0.53
CA CYS A 107 -13.85 5.96 -0.17
C CYS A 107 -15.37 6.19 -0.36
N ILE A 108 -15.92 7.18 0.34
CA ILE A 108 -17.37 7.49 0.34
C ILE A 108 -17.71 8.68 -0.54
N ALA A 109 -16.74 9.53 -0.89
CA ALA A 109 -16.94 10.65 -1.81
C ALA A 109 -15.65 11.03 -2.54
N MET A 110 -15.83 11.56 -3.74
CA MET A 110 -14.80 12.23 -4.52
C MET A 110 -15.37 13.58 -4.98
N LYS A 111 -14.61 14.66 -4.80
CA LYS A 111 -15.00 16.00 -5.20
C LYS A 111 -13.89 16.67 -6.00
N ASP A 112 -14.18 17.05 -7.22
CA ASP A 112 -13.31 17.91 -8.01
C ASP A 112 -13.32 19.34 -7.44
N ALA A 113 -12.14 19.94 -7.32
CA ALA A 113 -11.90 21.23 -6.75
C ALA A 113 -10.99 22.08 -7.67
N ASP A 114 -11.34 22.15 -8.95
CA ASP A 114 -10.70 23.02 -9.95
C ASP A 114 -9.16 22.89 -9.99
N GLY A 115 -8.70 21.70 -10.38
CA GLY A 115 -7.29 21.35 -10.47
C GLY A 115 -6.75 20.50 -9.31
N SER A 116 -7.59 20.14 -8.37
CA SER A 116 -7.32 19.15 -7.33
C SER A 116 -8.54 18.26 -7.08
N THR A 117 -8.34 17.12 -6.41
CA THR A 117 -9.43 16.21 -6.06
C THR A 117 -9.39 15.91 -4.57
N TYR A 118 -10.53 16.12 -3.90
CA TYR A 118 -10.73 15.67 -2.53
C TYR A 118 -11.32 14.26 -2.54
N PHE A 119 -10.73 13.37 -1.78
CA PHE A 119 -11.24 12.03 -1.49
C PHE A 119 -11.67 11.99 -0.03
N THR A 120 -12.90 11.56 0.24
CA THR A 120 -13.37 11.34 1.60
C THR A 120 -13.34 9.85 1.90
N PHE A 121 -12.59 9.48 2.93
CA PHE A 121 -12.48 8.11 3.41
C PHE A 121 -13.16 7.98 4.77
N GLU A 122 -13.92 6.92 4.95
CA GLU A 122 -14.51 6.51 6.21
C GLU A 122 -13.82 5.25 6.71
N TYR A 123 -13.40 5.25 7.96
CA TYR A 123 -12.80 4.10 8.63
C TYR A 123 -13.31 4.00 10.07
N GLU A 124 -13.22 2.82 10.69
CA GLU A 124 -13.73 2.60 12.04
C GLU A 124 -12.73 3.10 13.09
N LEU A 125 -13.11 4.13 13.83
CA LEU A 125 -12.27 4.65 14.90
C LEU A 125 -12.34 3.75 16.14
N ASN A 126 -11.36 2.89 16.32
CA ASN A 126 -11.20 2.12 17.53
C ASN A 126 -10.54 2.99 18.62
N LYS A 127 -11.28 3.28 19.71
CA LYS A 127 -10.79 4.13 20.83
C LYS A 127 -9.52 3.61 21.50
N GLU A 128 -9.33 2.30 21.54
CA GLU A 128 -8.10 1.70 22.07
C GLU A 128 -6.92 1.96 21.13
N MET A 129 -7.12 1.79 19.84
CA MET A 129 -6.11 2.08 18.83
C MET A 129 -5.79 3.58 18.77
N ALA A 130 -6.80 4.46 18.87
CA ALA A 130 -6.60 5.90 18.92
C ALA A 130 -5.70 6.31 20.12
N ARG A 131 -5.86 5.67 21.30
CA ARG A 131 -4.97 5.89 22.46
C ARG A 131 -3.53 5.46 22.20
N LYS A 132 -3.29 4.55 21.27
CA LYS A 132 -1.97 4.10 20.83
C LYS A 132 -1.38 4.97 19.71
N GLY A 133 -2.08 6.01 19.28
CA GLY A 133 -1.62 6.94 18.23
C GLY A 133 -2.15 6.65 16.81
N TYR A 134 -3.07 5.70 16.65
CA TYR A 134 -3.68 5.38 15.37
C TYR A 134 -4.87 6.30 15.10
N PHE A 135 -4.58 7.50 14.64
CA PHE A 135 -5.58 8.50 14.21
C PHE A 135 -4.96 9.48 13.23
N THR A 136 -5.80 10.05 12.39
CA THR A 136 -5.39 11.11 11.45
C THR A 136 -5.40 12.47 12.15
N VAL A 137 -4.47 13.34 11.76
CA VAL A 137 -4.41 14.72 12.23
C VAL A 137 -4.51 15.69 11.06
N ASP A 138 -5.18 16.82 11.25
CA ASP A 138 -5.30 17.84 10.22
C ASP A 138 -3.92 18.29 9.72
N LYS A 139 -3.77 18.40 8.40
CA LYS A 139 -2.51 18.70 7.71
C LYS A 139 -1.38 17.69 7.94
N GLY A 140 -1.67 16.59 8.60
CA GLY A 140 -0.75 15.46 8.68
C GLY A 140 -0.63 14.71 7.36
N SER A 141 0.32 13.80 7.28
CA SER A 141 0.46 12.89 6.15
C SER A 141 -0.20 11.55 6.45
N VAL A 142 -0.87 10.99 5.46
CA VAL A 142 -1.44 9.64 5.49
C VAL A 142 -1.10 8.92 4.19
N THR A 143 -0.92 7.61 4.28
CA THR A 143 -0.70 6.77 3.09
C THR A 143 -1.97 6.00 2.78
N VAL A 144 -2.57 6.23 1.61
CA VAL A 144 -3.74 5.49 1.13
C VAL A 144 -3.35 4.71 -0.13
N ASN A 145 -3.47 3.39 -0.08
CA ASN A 145 -3.04 2.49 -1.16
C ASN A 145 -1.60 2.79 -1.68
N GLY A 146 -0.70 3.12 -0.77
CA GLY A 146 0.69 3.45 -1.10
C GLY A 146 0.95 4.89 -1.52
N VAL A 147 -0.08 5.72 -1.64
CA VAL A 147 0.04 7.12 -2.05
C VAL A 147 0.10 8.02 -0.82
N SER A 148 1.17 8.83 -0.70
CA SER A 148 1.30 9.86 0.33
C SER A 148 0.33 11.01 0.06
N LEU A 149 -0.57 11.27 0.98
CA LEU A 149 -1.59 12.31 0.89
C LEU A 149 -1.58 13.19 2.13
N THR A 150 -2.10 14.41 1.99
CA THR A 150 -2.32 15.33 3.12
C THR A 150 -3.74 15.16 3.64
N VAL A 151 -3.87 14.99 4.94
CA VAL A 151 -5.16 14.97 5.64
C VAL A 151 -5.76 16.37 5.67
N CYS A 152 -7.01 16.48 5.25
CA CYS A 152 -7.79 17.72 5.31
C CYS A 152 -9.09 17.46 6.07
N GLU A 153 -9.41 18.32 7.03
CA GLU A 153 -10.68 18.32 7.75
C GLU A 153 -11.06 16.93 8.33
N PRO A 154 -10.18 16.29 9.13
CA PRO A 154 -10.52 15.02 9.76
C PRO A 154 -11.66 15.20 10.73
N THR A 155 -12.57 14.23 10.78
CA THR A 155 -13.69 14.16 11.74
C THR A 155 -13.51 12.95 12.65
N ASP A 156 -14.33 12.85 13.72
CA ASP A 156 -14.21 11.78 14.73
C ASP A 156 -14.78 10.42 14.24
N ASN A 157 -15.05 10.29 12.94
CA ASN A 157 -15.59 9.05 12.34
C ASN A 157 -15.14 8.83 10.91
#